data_ac0fe366117c899cddd7acb10dc8aaa2
#
_entry.id   ac0fe366117c899cddd7acb10dc8aaa2
#
_cell.length_a   1.000
_cell.length_b   1.000
_cell.length_c   1.000
_cell.angle_alpha   90.00
_cell.angle_beta   90.00
_cell.angle_gamma   90.00
#
_symmetry.space_group_name_H-M   'P 1'
#
loop_
_entity.id
_entity.type
_entity.pdbx_description
1 polymer ?
#
loop_
_entity_poly.entity_id
_entity_poly.type
_entity_poly.pdbx_seq_one_letter_code
_entity_poly.pdbx_strand_id
1 'polypeptide(L)'
;MRVLMTGGGTAGHVNPALAIAATIREKHPDAEIAFVASALTRDKANDLVPRAGYPLHTVHIRGMARPLWSPSNLKLPFLMVKSRGEAGCIIDEFRPDLIVGTGGFACWPTCRMGIKLGIPTALHESNALPGQAVLKLKDKADLVMVNFSETIDRLGGTGKHGHMIRVGNPMMPGFREISRSEARKRLGLTDDDLFVLSFGGSLGAEYVNDAVVKLAAELTNTPNVTLLHAAGKRDYDRIRADWDRTAAGTCGRMQLVDYIYDMPDRMAAADLVISRAGAMSVSELALTGKAAVLIPSPYVAEQHQLKNAMALVNEGAGVCVEEHTLPEGTLTKQVAELIASPEKRAVMGERIREKFACPDANERIYDSLMSLIKSK
;
A
#
# COMPACT_ATOMS: atom_id res chain seq x y z
N MET A 1 -2.80 -8.79 25.97
CA MET A 1 -2.71 -7.47 25.34
C MET A 1 -3.80 -7.36 24.29
N ARG A 2 -4.57 -6.27 24.29
CA ARG A 2 -5.69 -6.05 23.36
C ARG A 2 -5.39 -4.83 22.49
N VAL A 3 -5.31 -5.03 21.18
CA VAL A 3 -4.93 -3.97 20.23
C VAL A 3 -6.06 -3.72 19.24
N LEU A 4 -6.51 -2.48 19.16
CA LEU A 4 -7.52 -2.06 18.20
C LEU A 4 -6.85 -1.32 17.04
N MET A 5 -6.85 -1.95 15.87
CA MET A 5 -6.31 -1.39 14.65
C MET A 5 -7.38 -0.58 13.92
N THR A 6 -7.03 0.52 13.28
CA THR A 6 -7.97 1.25 12.43
C THR A 6 -7.29 1.80 11.19
N GLY A 7 -7.80 1.39 10.05
CA GLY A 7 -7.30 1.79 8.73
C GLY A 7 -8.24 1.27 7.66
N GLY A 8 -8.57 2.11 6.67
CA GLY A 8 -9.54 1.69 5.67
C GLY A 8 -9.61 2.59 4.44
N GLY A 9 -10.58 2.30 3.57
CA GLY A 9 -10.78 2.95 2.29
C GLY A 9 -10.00 2.28 1.18
N THR A 10 -8.67 2.33 1.21
CA THR A 10 -7.78 1.73 0.19
C THR A 10 -6.81 0.73 0.81
N ALA A 11 -6.25 -0.17 -0.01
CA ALA A 11 -5.22 -1.10 0.43
C ALA A 11 -3.97 -0.38 1.01
N GLY A 12 -3.69 0.86 0.56
CA GLY A 12 -2.60 1.68 1.09
C GLY A 12 -2.72 2.04 2.58
N HIS A 13 -3.92 1.97 3.17
CA HIS A 13 -4.13 2.13 4.60
C HIS A 13 -4.36 0.78 5.32
N VAL A 14 -4.96 -0.19 4.63
CA VAL A 14 -5.26 -1.50 5.22
C VAL A 14 -4.02 -2.36 5.35
N ASN A 15 -3.18 -2.41 4.32
CA ASN A 15 -1.96 -3.25 4.33
C ASN A 15 -0.97 -2.85 5.44
N PRO A 16 -0.67 -1.57 5.69
CA PRO A 16 0.14 -1.19 6.86
C PRO A 16 -0.46 -1.66 8.19
N ALA A 17 -1.78 -1.55 8.36
CA ALA A 17 -2.45 -2.02 9.56
C ALA A 17 -2.32 -3.55 9.72
N LEU A 18 -2.50 -4.31 8.64
CA LEU A 18 -2.34 -5.76 8.64
C LEU A 18 -0.89 -6.18 8.93
N ALA A 19 0.09 -5.46 8.37
CA ALA A 19 1.51 -5.75 8.62
C ALA A 19 1.89 -5.50 10.09
N ILE A 20 1.43 -4.39 10.69
CA ILE A 20 1.64 -4.11 12.12
C ILE A 20 0.96 -5.20 12.97
N ALA A 21 -0.28 -5.55 12.66
CA ALA A 21 -1.03 -6.58 13.38
C ALA A 21 -0.34 -7.96 13.29
N ALA A 22 0.18 -8.33 12.12
CA ALA A 22 0.93 -9.56 11.92
C ALA A 22 2.21 -9.59 12.78
N THR A 23 2.97 -8.50 12.80
CA THR A 23 4.18 -8.37 13.64
C THR A 23 3.85 -8.48 15.14
N ILE A 24 2.75 -7.84 15.58
CA ILE A 24 2.31 -7.95 16.98
C ILE A 24 1.91 -9.40 17.32
N ARG A 25 1.16 -10.08 16.43
CA ARG A 25 0.73 -11.47 16.64
C ARG A 25 1.91 -12.45 16.65
N GLU A 26 2.92 -12.22 15.80
CA GLU A 26 4.15 -13.01 15.77
C GLU A 26 4.89 -12.95 17.11
N LYS A 27 5.04 -11.74 17.68
CA LYS A 27 5.75 -11.51 18.95
C LYS A 27 4.90 -11.78 20.19
N HIS A 28 3.59 -11.68 20.06
CA HIS A 28 2.59 -11.92 21.11
C HIS A 28 1.45 -12.78 20.56
N PRO A 29 1.61 -14.11 20.51
CA PRO A 29 0.58 -15.02 19.99
C PRO A 29 -0.78 -14.92 20.71
N ASP A 30 -0.77 -14.57 22.01
CA ASP A 30 -1.96 -14.38 22.84
C ASP A 30 -2.57 -12.98 22.74
N ALA A 31 -2.07 -12.11 21.85
CA ALA A 31 -2.65 -10.78 21.67
C ALA A 31 -4.02 -10.87 20.98
N GLU A 32 -5.03 -10.24 21.58
CA GLU A 32 -6.32 -10.04 20.95
C GLU A 32 -6.22 -8.81 20.04
N ILE A 33 -6.42 -9.00 18.74
CA ILE A 33 -6.34 -7.92 17.75
C ILE A 33 -7.64 -7.86 16.98
N ALA A 34 -8.26 -6.68 16.96
CA ALA A 34 -9.46 -6.40 16.16
C ALA A 34 -9.27 -5.13 15.32
N PHE A 35 -10.10 -4.97 14.30
CA PHE A 35 -10.03 -3.84 13.37
C PHE A 35 -11.31 -3.02 13.38
N VAL A 36 -11.18 -1.72 13.10
CA VAL A 36 -12.29 -0.81 12.85
C VAL A 36 -12.11 -0.18 11.47
N ALA A 37 -13.12 -0.33 10.60
CA ALA A 37 -13.14 0.24 9.26
C ALA A 37 -14.45 0.97 8.97
N SER A 38 -14.59 1.55 7.78
CA SER A 38 -15.82 2.15 7.33
C SER A 38 -16.82 1.08 6.87
N ALA A 39 -18.11 1.27 7.23
CA ALA A 39 -19.21 0.43 6.75
C ALA A 39 -19.48 0.55 5.24
N LEU A 40 -18.68 1.32 4.49
CA LEU A 40 -18.81 1.44 3.03
C LEU A 40 -18.38 0.15 2.35
N THR A 41 -19.23 -0.40 1.49
CA THR A 41 -18.93 -1.64 0.73
C THR A 41 -17.66 -1.58 -0.09
N ARG A 42 -17.27 -0.38 -0.55
CA ARG A 42 -16.03 -0.16 -1.29
C ARG A 42 -14.76 -0.08 -0.41
N ASP A 43 -14.90 -0.10 0.92
CA ASP A 43 -13.74 -0.11 1.81
C ASP A 43 -13.02 -1.46 1.72
N LYS A 44 -11.75 -1.43 1.34
CA LYS A 44 -10.93 -2.63 1.16
C LYS A 44 -10.70 -3.42 2.45
N ALA A 45 -10.87 -2.80 3.61
CA ALA A 45 -10.78 -3.50 4.89
C ALA A 45 -11.86 -4.58 5.02
N ASN A 46 -13.05 -4.38 4.41
CA ASN A 46 -14.15 -5.36 4.46
C ASN A 46 -13.81 -6.70 3.76
N ASP A 47 -12.85 -6.71 2.86
CA ASP A 47 -12.35 -7.91 2.17
C ASP A 47 -11.04 -8.42 2.81
N LEU A 48 -10.06 -7.53 2.99
CA LEU A 48 -8.70 -7.91 3.37
C LEU A 48 -8.56 -8.32 4.84
N VAL A 49 -9.25 -7.66 5.76
CA VAL A 49 -9.14 -7.93 7.20
C VAL A 49 -9.69 -9.31 7.59
N PRO A 50 -10.93 -9.70 7.16
CA PRO A 50 -11.43 -11.03 7.44
C PRO A 50 -10.59 -12.15 6.78
N ARG A 51 -10.07 -11.92 5.56
CA ARG A 51 -9.15 -12.88 4.90
C ARG A 51 -7.86 -13.09 5.68
N ALA A 52 -7.38 -12.06 6.38
CA ALA A 52 -6.22 -12.17 7.25
C ALA A 52 -6.53 -12.78 8.63
N GLY A 53 -7.78 -13.19 8.88
CA GLY A 53 -8.22 -13.86 10.11
C GLY A 53 -8.37 -12.93 11.31
N TYR A 54 -8.67 -11.64 11.08
CA TYR A 54 -8.94 -10.68 12.15
C TYR A 54 -10.43 -10.31 12.24
N PRO A 55 -10.99 -10.14 13.45
CA PRO A 55 -12.29 -9.55 13.66
C PRO A 55 -12.37 -8.12 13.11
N LEU A 56 -13.48 -7.78 12.47
CA LEU A 56 -13.72 -6.47 11.87
C LEU A 56 -15.00 -5.86 12.41
N HIS A 57 -14.87 -4.69 13.04
CA HIS A 57 -15.97 -3.80 13.38
C HIS A 57 -16.09 -2.69 12.35
N THR A 58 -17.28 -2.11 12.19
CA THR A 58 -17.51 -1.02 11.23
C THR A 58 -18.16 0.19 11.85
N VAL A 59 -17.81 1.38 11.34
CA VAL A 59 -18.42 2.66 11.71
C VAL A 59 -18.97 3.38 10.48
N HIS A 60 -20.08 4.10 10.62
CA HIS A 60 -20.71 4.83 9.53
C HIS A 60 -20.03 6.18 9.29
N ILE A 61 -18.95 6.14 8.53
CA ILE A 61 -18.17 7.32 8.13
C ILE A 61 -17.79 7.23 6.65
N ARG A 62 -17.62 8.36 6.00
CA ARG A 62 -17.11 8.47 4.64
C ARG A 62 -16.19 9.67 4.48
N GLY A 63 -15.43 9.69 3.43
CA GLY A 63 -14.66 10.85 3.03
C GLY A 63 -15.53 12.02 2.56
N MET A 64 -14.94 13.20 2.59
CA MET A 64 -15.53 14.40 2.03
C MET A 64 -15.64 14.24 0.50
N ALA A 65 -16.85 14.48 -0.03
CA ALA A 65 -17.06 14.47 -1.48
C ALA A 65 -16.40 15.72 -2.12
N ARG A 66 -15.91 15.56 -3.33
CA ARG A 66 -15.44 16.66 -4.16
C ARG A 66 -16.47 16.93 -5.27
N PRO A 67 -16.73 18.18 -5.60
CA PRO A 67 -16.21 19.41 -4.99
C PRO A 67 -16.72 19.61 -3.56
N LEU A 68 -16.05 20.45 -2.77
CA LEU A 68 -16.35 20.61 -1.32
C LEU A 68 -17.78 21.09 -1.04
N TRP A 69 -18.39 21.82 -1.96
CA TRP A 69 -19.80 22.29 -1.90
C TRP A 69 -20.83 21.23 -2.29
N SER A 70 -20.41 19.97 -2.51
CA SER A 70 -21.36 18.89 -2.82
C SER A 70 -22.44 18.77 -1.73
N PRO A 71 -23.74 18.74 -2.11
CA PRO A 71 -24.85 18.60 -1.14
C PRO A 71 -24.71 17.36 -0.24
N SER A 72 -24.02 16.33 -0.75
CA SER A 72 -23.73 15.15 0.06
C SER A 72 -22.92 15.47 1.31
N ASN A 73 -22.08 16.52 1.30
CA ASN A 73 -21.27 16.92 2.45
C ASN A 73 -22.07 17.51 3.61
N LEU A 74 -23.34 17.93 3.40
CA LEU A 74 -24.23 18.41 4.47
C LEU A 74 -24.47 17.34 5.56
N LYS A 75 -24.43 16.06 5.19
CA LYS A 75 -24.59 14.94 6.14
C LYS A 75 -23.29 14.59 6.90
N LEU A 76 -22.17 15.15 6.50
CA LEU A 76 -20.86 14.78 7.07
C LEU A 76 -20.72 15.11 8.57
N PRO A 77 -21.15 16.28 9.09
CA PRO A 77 -21.12 16.55 10.53
C PRO A 77 -21.89 15.53 11.36
N PHE A 78 -23.08 15.14 10.89
CA PHE A 78 -23.90 14.12 11.55
C PHE A 78 -23.18 12.75 11.54
N LEU A 79 -22.60 12.35 10.41
CA LEU A 79 -21.81 11.10 10.32
C LEU A 79 -20.58 11.13 11.24
N MET A 80 -19.94 12.30 11.40
CA MET A 80 -18.80 12.46 12.31
C MET A 80 -19.20 12.29 13.79
N VAL A 81 -20.38 12.74 14.18
CA VAL A 81 -20.90 12.54 15.55
C VAL A 81 -21.29 11.08 15.74
N LYS A 82 -22.08 10.51 14.81
CA LYS A 82 -22.53 9.12 14.83
C LYS A 82 -21.35 8.15 14.91
N SER A 83 -20.37 8.28 14.01
CA SER A 83 -19.20 7.39 13.96
C SER A 83 -18.33 7.44 15.21
N ARG A 84 -18.27 8.60 15.91
CA ARG A 84 -17.59 8.67 17.22
C ARG A 84 -18.33 7.90 18.30
N GLY A 85 -19.68 7.98 18.31
CA GLY A 85 -20.49 7.17 19.22
C GLY A 85 -20.31 5.68 18.98
N GLU A 86 -20.38 5.25 17.72
CA GLU A 86 -20.13 3.86 17.33
C GLU A 86 -18.72 3.39 17.71
N ALA A 87 -17.70 4.20 17.44
CA ALA A 87 -16.32 3.91 17.86
C ALA A 87 -16.20 3.81 19.39
N GLY A 88 -16.92 4.67 20.14
CA GLY A 88 -16.96 4.60 21.60
C GLY A 88 -17.55 3.28 22.11
N CYS A 89 -18.65 2.79 21.55
CA CYS A 89 -19.24 1.50 21.89
C CYS A 89 -18.27 0.34 21.60
N ILE A 90 -17.60 0.34 20.42
CA ILE A 90 -16.60 -0.67 20.08
C ILE A 90 -15.43 -0.67 21.07
N ILE A 91 -14.92 0.51 21.44
CA ILE A 91 -13.84 0.66 22.41
C ILE A 91 -14.25 0.16 23.79
N ASP A 92 -15.47 0.49 24.25
CA ASP A 92 -15.99 0.07 25.55
C ASP A 92 -16.16 -1.46 25.63
N GLU A 93 -16.66 -2.09 24.55
CA GLU A 93 -16.80 -3.54 24.44
C GLU A 93 -15.46 -4.25 24.35
N PHE A 94 -14.59 -3.78 23.44
CA PHE A 94 -13.28 -4.43 23.16
C PHE A 94 -12.23 -4.12 24.24
N ARG A 95 -12.30 -2.98 24.94
CA ARG A 95 -11.35 -2.52 26.00
C ARG A 95 -9.89 -2.63 25.56
N PRO A 96 -9.48 -1.92 24.52
CA PRO A 96 -8.10 -2.01 24.01
C PRO A 96 -7.07 -1.38 24.98
N ASP A 97 -5.91 -2.01 25.09
CA ASP A 97 -4.72 -1.44 25.74
C ASP A 97 -4.01 -0.44 24.84
N LEU A 98 -4.21 -0.55 23.52
CA LEU A 98 -3.58 0.26 22.48
C LEU A 98 -4.51 0.43 21.28
N ILE A 99 -4.53 1.64 20.71
CA ILE A 99 -5.18 1.93 19.42
C ILE A 99 -4.12 2.36 18.41
N VAL A 100 -4.10 1.73 17.22
CA VAL A 100 -3.18 2.07 16.15
C VAL A 100 -3.96 2.47 14.90
N GLY A 101 -3.76 3.70 14.43
CA GLY A 101 -4.38 4.25 13.23
C GLY A 101 -3.40 4.36 12.06
N THR A 102 -3.74 3.79 10.89
CA THR A 102 -2.93 3.84 9.68
C THR A 102 -3.54 4.70 8.56
N GLY A 103 -4.58 5.48 8.89
CA GLY A 103 -5.25 6.36 7.94
C GLY A 103 -6.60 5.83 7.45
N GLY A 104 -7.18 6.56 6.50
CA GLY A 104 -8.55 6.28 6.03
C GLY A 104 -9.62 6.94 6.88
N PHE A 105 -10.90 6.71 6.52
CA PHE A 105 -12.01 7.46 7.11
C PHE A 105 -12.32 7.03 8.55
N ALA A 106 -12.25 5.74 8.85
CA ALA A 106 -12.53 5.18 10.18
C ALA A 106 -11.44 5.52 11.21
N CYS A 107 -10.22 5.83 10.76
CA CYS A 107 -9.09 6.17 11.61
C CYS A 107 -9.41 7.38 12.51
N TRP A 108 -10.00 8.44 11.93
CA TRP A 108 -10.26 9.66 12.70
C TRP A 108 -11.25 9.46 13.88
N PRO A 109 -12.47 8.89 13.71
CA PRO A 109 -13.39 8.71 14.83
C PRO A 109 -12.84 7.77 15.90
N THR A 110 -12.19 6.67 15.49
CA THR A 110 -11.66 5.64 16.40
C THR A 110 -10.51 6.19 17.25
N CYS A 111 -9.47 6.74 16.62
CA CYS A 111 -8.34 7.33 17.34
C CYS A 111 -8.77 8.53 18.18
N ARG A 112 -9.70 9.37 17.68
CA ARG A 112 -10.22 10.51 18.45
C ARG A 112 -10.93 10.09 19.74
N MET A 113 -11.67 8.97 19.70
CA MET A 113 -12.32 8.42 20.89
C MET A 113 -11.31 7.78 21.84
N GLY A 114 -10.32 7.02 21.33
CA GLY A 114 -9.22 6.49 22.15
C GLY A 114 -8.50 7.56 22.93
N ILE A 115 -8.08 8.63 22.25
CA ILE A 115 -7.43 9.80 22.86
C ILE A 115 -8.33 10.43 23.95
N LYS A 116 -9.63 10.59 23.67
CA LYS A 116 -10.60 11.14 24.64
C LYS A 116 -10.74 10.29 25.90
N LEU A 117 -10.64 8.97 25.74
CA LEU A 117 -10.77 8.00 26.85
C LEU A 117 -9.42 7.72 27.54
N GLY A 118 -8.33 8.38 27.13
CA GLY A 118 -7.01 8.20 27.72
C GLY A 118 -6.32 6.89 27.35
N ILE A 119 -6.77 6.21 26.27
CA ILE A 119 -6.16 4.97 25.79
C ILE A 119 -4.94 5.33 24.94
N PRO A 120 -3.78 4.66 25.13
CA PRO A 120 -2.60 4.83 24.28
C PRO A 120 -2.97 4.79 22.81
N THR A 121 -2.66 5.85 22.06
CA THR A 121 -3.06 5.97 20.66
C THR A 121 -1.88 6.36 19.80
N ALA A 122 -1.52 5.48 18.85
CA ALA A 122 -0.48 5.70 17.86
C ALA A 122 -1.06 5.89 16.46
N LEU A 123 -0.38 6.70 15.65
CA LEU A 123 -0.68 6.89 14.23
C LEU A 123 0.51 6.45 13.39
N HIS A 124 0.25 5.87 12.23
CA HIS A 124 1.25 5.60 11.21
C HIS A 124 0.86 6.29 9.90
N GLU A 125 1.79 7.05 9.30
CA GLU A 125 1.63 7.71 8.00
C GLU A 125 2.60 7.12 6.99
N SER A 126 2.06 6.45 6.00
CA SER A 126 2.85 5.79 4.94
C SER A 126 3.34 6.76 3.87
N ASN A 127 2.63 7.86 3.65
CA ASN A 127 2.90 8.78 2.54
C ASN A 127 3.78 9.96 2.97
N ALA A 128 4.50 10.53 2.01
CA ALA A 128 5.25 11.77 2.21
C ALA A 128 4.33 12.97 2.48
N LEU A 129 3.08 12.93 2.01
CA LEU A 129 2.02 13.90 2.31
C LEU A 129 1.05 13.31 3.33
N PRO A 130 0.98 13.86 4.55
CA PRO A 130 0.14 13.31 5.60
C PRO A 130 -1.34 13.44 5.27
N GLY A 131 -2.08 12.35 5.53
CA GLY A 131 -3.52 12.29 5.36
C GLY A 131 -4.27 13.13 6.40
N GLN A 132 -5.53 13.49 6.08
CA GLN A 132 -6.36 14.35 6.92
C GLN A 132 -6.59 13.81 8.34
N ALA A 133 -6.63 12.49 8.52
CA ALA A 133 -6.77 11.90 9.85
C ALA A 133 -5.53 12.19 10.72
N VAL A 134 -4.33 12.00 10.15
CA VAL A 134 -3.06 12.28 10.83
C VAL A 134 -2.93 13.77 11.14
N LEU A 135 -3.17 14.65 10.16
CA LEU A 135 -3.12 16.12 10.35
C LEU A 135 -4.01 16.61 11.51
N LYS A 136 -5.20 16.01 11.67
CA LYS A 136 -6.16 16.42 12.74
C LYS A 136 -5.84 15.83 14.11
N LEU A 137 -5.06 14.76 14.17
CA LEU A 137 -4.81 14.02 15.41
C LEU A 137 -3.36 14.13 15.89
N LYS A 138 -2.42 14.57 15.04
CA LYS A 138 -0.98 14.59 15.30
C LYS A 138 -0.56 15.19 16.64
N ASP A 139 -1.21 16.28 17.07
CA ASP A 139 -0.87 16.98 18.31
C ASP A 139 -1.52 16.36 19.56
N LYS A 140 -2.34 15.33 19.38
CA LYS A 140 -3.13 14.69 20.46
C LYS A 140 -2.85 13.21 20.60
N ALA A 141 -2.32 12.57 19.55
CA ALA A 141 -1.87 11.19 19.63
C ALA A 141 -0.62 11.09 20.49
N ASP A 142 -0.46 9.99 21.20
CA ASP A 142 0.70 9.75 22.05
C ASP A 142 1.96 9.47 21.20
N LEU A 143 1.79 8.93 19.97
CA LEU A 143 2.88 8.64 19.04
C LEU A 143 2.42 8.84 17.58
N VAL A 144 3.27 9.43 16.75
CA VAL A 144 3.10 9.53 15.30
C VAL A 144 4.33 8.95 14.61
N MET A 145 4.14 7.84 13.96
CA MET A 145 5.16 7.12 13.19
C MET A 145 5.03 7.48 11.71
N VAL A 146 6.13 7.80 11.05
CA VAL A 146 6.12 8.17 9.64
C VAL A 146 7.12 7.35 8.84
N ASN A 147 6.84 7.19 7.55
CA ASN A 147 7.76 6.53 6.62
C ASN A 147 8.87 7.49 6.16
N PHE A 148 8.54 8.72 5.80
CA PHE A 148 9.48 9.70 5.26
C PHE A 148 9.85 10.79 6.27
N SER A 149 11.13 11.19 6.29
CA SER A 149 11.60 12.29 7.17
C SER A 149 10.88 13.60 6.87
N GLU A 150 10.65 13.88 5.59
CA GLU A 150 9.98 15.10 5.12
C GLU A 150 8.53 15.20 5.61
N THR A 151 7.93 14.07 6.00
CA THR A 151 6.60 14.07 6.62
C THR A 151 6.62 14.70 7.99
N ILE A 152 7.70 14.51 8.77
CA ILE A 152 7.87 15.15 10.09
C ILE A 152 7.89 16.67 9.93
N ASP A 153 8.66 17.19 8.96
CA ASP A 153 8.75 18.64 8.71
C ASP A 153 7.39 19.22 8.31
N ARG A 154 6.65 18.50 7.48
CA ARG A 154 5.27 18.86 7.06
C ARG A 154 4.27 18.82 8.19
N LEU A 155 4.50 17.99 9.20
CA LEU A 155 3.69 17.94 10.41
C LEU A 155 4.07 19.04 11.44
N GLY A 156 5.10 19.84 11.16
CA GLY A 156 5.55 20.94 12.02
C GLY A 156 6.68 20.55 12.97
N GLY A 157 7.51 19.60 12.58
CA GLY A 157 8.65 19.09 13.37
C GLY A 157 8.30 17.87 14.22
N THR A 158 9.20 17.49 15.13
CA THR A 158 9.07 16.27 15.94
C THR A 158 7.94 16.31 16.99
N GLY A 159 7.20 17.43 17.06
CA GLY A 159 6.10 17.60 18.00
C GLY A 159 6.57 17.91 19.43
N LYS A 160 5.62 18.10 20.33
CA LYS A 160 5.90 18.25 21.77
C LYS A 160 6.44 16.91 22.29
N HIS A 161 7.59 16.93 22.93
CA HIS A 161 8.24 15.75 23.53
C HIS A 161 8.78 14.71 22.52
N GLY A 162 8.98 15.06 21.25
CA GLY A 162 9.59 14.14 20.27
C GLY A 162 8.71 12.94 19.89
N HIS A 163 7.39 13.05 20.00
CA HIS A 163 6.45 11.96 19.74
C HIS A 163 6.21 11.65 18.24
N MET A 164 6.87 12.38 17.34
CA MET A 164 6.85 12.10 15.89
C MET A 164 8.19 11.52 15.47
N ILE A 165 8.20 10.29 15.01
CA ILE A 165 9.42 9.53 14.69
C ILE A 165 9.34 8.88 13.31
N ARG A 166 10.50 8.78 12.63
CA ARG A 166 10.62 8.01 11.40
C ARG A 166 10.87 6.54 11.72
N VAL A 167 10.04 5.66 11.19
CA VAL A 167 10.11 4.21 11.38
C VAL A 167 10.17 3.42 10.07
N GLY A 168 9.77 4.00 8.95
CA GLY A 168 9.56 3.29 7.68
C GLY A 168 8.13 2.75 7.52
N ASN A 169 7.85 2.12 6.39
CA ASN A 169 6.57 1.44 6.17
C ASN A 169 6.61 -0.01 6.67
N PRO A 170 5.58 -0.46 7.41
CA PRO A 170 5.49 -1.85 7.85
C PRO A 170 5.21 -2.75 6.65
N MET A 171 5.93 -3.85 6.55
CA MET A 171 5.80 -4.84 5.50
C MET A 171 5.18 -6.13 6.02
N MET A 172 4.34 -6.78 5.20
CA MET A 172 3.86 -8.12 5.50
C MET A 172 5.05 -9.09 5.63
N PRO A 173 5.01 -10.05 6.56
CA PRO A 173 6.14 -10.98 6.81
C PRO A 173 6.68 -11.64 5.55
N GLY A 174 5.81 -12.10 4.65
CA GLY A 174 6.19 -12.74 3.40
C GLY A 174 7.12 -11.94 2.49
N PHE A 175 7.13 -10.60 2.55
CA PHE A 175 8.10 -9.78 1.79
C PHE A 175 9.53 -9.89 2.31
N ARG A 176 9.74 -10.36 3.53
CA ARG A 176 11.04 -10.46 4.19
C ARG A 176 11.60 -11.88 4.20
N GLU A 177 10.73 -12.88 4.09
CA GLU A 177 11.05 -14.27 4.34
C GLU A 177 11.27 -15.09 3.06
N ILE A 178 10.64 -14.69 1.96
CA ILE A 178 10.65 -15.45 0.71
C ILE A 178 11.86 -15.07 -0.14
N SER A 179 12.72 -16.05 -0.41
CA SER A 179 13.82 -15.88 -1.36
C SER A 179 13.31 -15.89 -2.81
N ARG A 180 14.06 -15.24 -3.73
CA ARG A 180 13.75 -15.27 -5.16
C ARG A 180 13.65 -16.70 -5.70
N SER A 181 14.55 -17.58 -5.32
CA SER A 181 14.59 -18.96 -5.81
C SER A 181 13.38 -19.77 -5.35
N GLU A 182 12.97 -19.64 -4.07
CA GLU A 182 11.77 -20.31 -3.56
C GLU A 182 10.50 -19.79 -4.22
N ALA A 183 10.37 -18.46 -4.37
CA ALA A 183 9.24 -17.85 -5.03
C ALA A 183 9.12 -18.34 -6.50
N ARG A 184 10.22 -18.35 -7.25
CA ARG A 184 10.25 -18.85 -8.64
C ARG A 184 9.86 -20.31 -8.73
N LYS A 185 10.39 -21.17 -7.84
CA LYS A 185 10.01 -22.59 -7.76
C LYS A 185 8.50 -22.78 -7.50
N ARG A 186 7.92 -22.01 -6.56
CA ARG A 186 6.47 -22.06 -6.28
C ARG A 186 5.63 -21.64 -7.48
N LEU A 187 6.13 -20.71 -8.29
CA LEU A 187 5.44 -20.17 -9.46
C LEU A 187 5.72 -20.95 -10.76
N GLY A 188 6.55 -22.00 -10.70
CA GLY A 188 6.94 -22.78 -11.86
C GLY A 188 7.83 -22.02 -12.85
N LEU A 189 8.54 -20.99 -12.40
CA LEU A 189 9.48 -20.21 -13.21
C LEU A 189 10.89 -20.82 -13.13
N THR A 190 11.57 -20.86 -14.26
CA THR A 190 12.98 -21.26 -14.36
C THR A 190 13.91 -20.03 -14.24
N ASP A 191 15.22 -20.25 -14.07
CA ASP A 191 16.19 -19.14 -14.00
C ASP A 191 16.33 -18.38 -15.32
N ASP A 192 15.99 -19.03 -16.46
CA ASP A 192 16.03 -18.42 -17.80
C ASP A 192 14.80 -17.54 -18.09
N ASP A 193 13.72 -17.67 -17.32
CA ASP A 193 12.52 -16.86 -17.50
C ASP A 193 12.77 -15.43 -17.00
N LEU A 194 12.34 -14.43 -17.78
CA LEU A 194 12.25 -13.06 -17.34
C LEU A 194 10.79 -12.78 -16.91
N PHE A 195 10.56 -12.62 -15.62
CA PHE A 195 9.22 -12.41 -15.09
C PHE A 195 8.92 -10.93 -14.87
N VAL A 196 7.96 -10.42 -15.63
CA VAL A 196 7.41 -9.07 -15.51
C VAL A 196 6.13 -9.11 -14.67
N LEU A 197 6.10 -8.38 -13.57
CA LEU A 197 4.94 -8.22 -12.72
C LEU A 197 4.33 -6.84 -12.95
N SER A 198 3.02 -6.77 -13.22
CA SER A 198 2.33 -5.51 -13.50
C SER A 198 1.05 -5.35 -12.69
N PHE A 199 0.84 -4.17 -12.06
CA PHE A 199 -0.39 -3.86 -11.32
C PHE A 199 -0.64 -2.36 -11.20
N GLY A 200 -1.91 -1.97 -11.35
CA GLY A 200 -2.36 -0.57 -11.25
C GLY A 200 -2.81 -0.17 -9.84
N GLY A 201 -2.65 -1.05 -8.83
CA GLY A 201 -3.19 -0.90 -7.49
C GLY A 201 -4.55 -1.62 -7.32
N SER A 202 -5.08 -1.64 -6.09
CA SER A 202 -6.23 -2.48 -5.70
C SER A 202 -7.56 -2.16 -6.41
N LEU A 203 -7.71 -0.96 -6.97
CA LEU A 203 -8.89 -0.55 -7.73
C LEU A 203 -8.71 -0.70 -9.24
N GLY A 204 -7.50 -1.03 -9.69
CA GLY A 204 -7.12 -0.96 -11.09
C GLY A 204 -6.77 0.48 -11.52
N ALA A 205 -6.26 0.60 -12.74
CA ALA A 205 -5.89 1.87 -13.36
C ALA A 205 -6.13 1.76 -14.88
N GLU A 206 -7.21 2.32 -15.36
CA GLU A 206 -7.71 2.14 -16.73
C GLU A 206 -6.62 2.35 -17.78
N TYR A 207 -5.95 3.51 -17.79
CA TYR A 207 -4.90 3.80 -18.78
C TYR A 207 -3.67 2.88 -18.66
N VAL A 208 -3.34 2.45 -17.45
CA VAL A 208 -2.27 1.44 -17.24
C VAL A 208 -2.68 0.10 -17.80
N ASN A 209 -3.92 -0.33 -17.52
CA ASN A 209 -4.45 -1.58 -18.02
C ASN A 209 -4.44 -1.63 -19.55
N ASP A 210 -4.93 -0.56 -20.20
CA ASP A 210 -4.97 -0.48 -21.68
C ASP A 210 -3.56 -0.50 -22.30
N ALA A 211 -2.59 0.16 -21.65
CA ALA A 211 -1.19 0.14 -22.10
C ALA A 211 -0.56 -1.25 -21.90
N VAL A 212 -0.89 -1.95 -20.81
CA VAL A 212 -0.36 -3.29 -20.53
C VAL A 212 -0.99 -4.35 -21.45
N VAL A 213 -2.25 -4.21 -21.89
CA VAL A 213 -2.84 -5.08 -22.92
C VAL A 213 -2.00 -5.03 -24.21
N LYS A 214 -1.63 -3.84 -24.67
CA LYS A 214 -0.76 -3.66 -25.85
C LYS A 214 0.62 -4.25 -25.63
N LEU A 215 1.24 -3.94 -24.50
CA LEU A 215 2.55 -4.47 -24.09
C LEU A 215 2.54 -6.00 -24.07
N ALA A 216 1.53 -6.63 -23.48
CA ALA A 216 1.40 -8.08 -23.40
C ALA A 216 1.34 -8.73 -24.79
N ALA A 217 0.57 -8.14 -25.73
CA ALA A 217 0.50 -8.61 -27.10
C ALA A 217 1.88 -8.59 -27.80
N GLU A 218 2.65 -7.52 -27.61
CA GLU A 218 4.02 -7.40 -28.16
C GLU A 218 4.99 -8.39 -27.51
N LEU A 219 4.92 -8.59 -26.18
CA LEU A 219 5.79 -9.52 -25.45
C LEU A 219 5.57 -10.98 -25.81
N THR A 220 4.46 -11.36 -26.44
CA THR A 220 4.28 -12.74 -26.96
C THR A 220 5.38 -13.15 -27.91
N ASN A 221 5.97 -12.20 -28.64
CA ASN A 221 7.06 -12.40 -29.59
C ASN A 221 8.45 -12.45 -28.93
N THR A 222 8.56 -12.16 -27.63
CA THR A 222 9.83 -12.17 -26.90
C THR A 222 9.99 -13.52 -26.18
N PRO A 223 10.98 -14.34 -26.55
CA PRO A 223 11.23 -15.62 -25.88
C PRO A 223 11.50 -15.42 -24.38
N ASN A 224 11.13 -16.41 -23.58
CA ASN A 224 11.41 -16.47 -22.13
C ASN A 224 10.89 -15.31 -21.30
N VAL A 225 10.02 -14.45 -21.86
CA VAL A 225 9.34 -13.41 -21.08
C VAL A 225 7.97 -13.89 -20.63
N THR A 226 7.72 -13.83 -19.34
CA THR A 226 6.44 -14.12 -18.70
C THR A 226 5.90 -12.83 -18.07
N LEU A 227 4.64 -12.53 -18.30
CA LEU A 227 3.95 -11.37 -17.72
C LEU A 227 2.75 -11.81 -16.87
N LEU A 228 2.66 -11.30 -15.64
CA LEU A 228 1.42 -11.31 -14.87
C LEU A 228 0.92 -9.89 -14.68
N HIS A 229 -0.31 -9.61 -15.11
CA HIS A 229 -0.97 -8.32 -14.91
C HIS A 229 -2.22 -8.44 -14.04
N ALA A 230 -2.32 -7.59 -13.01
CA ALA A 230 -3.53 -7.43 -12.20
C ALA A 230 -4.30 -6.18 -12.63
N ALA A 231 -5.44 -6.38 -13.29
CA ALA A 231 -6.27 -5.29 -13.83
C ALA A 231 -7.08 -4.54 -12.75
N GLY A 232 -7.25 -5.13 -11.56
CA GLY A 232 -8.18 -4.65 -10.54
C GLY A 232 -9.61 -5.14 -10.77
N LYS A 233 -10.31 -5.48 -9.69
CA LYS A 233 -11.65 -6.10 -9.74
C LYS A 233 -12.68 -5.29 -10.56
N ARG A 234 -12.56 -3.94 -10.54
CA ARG A 234 -13.51 -3.06 -11.24
C ARG A 234 -13.41 -3.19 -12.76
N ASP A 235 -12.20 -3.27 -13.27
CA ASP A 235 -11.93 -3.18 -14.71
C ASP A 235 -11.69 -4.56 -15.35
N TYR A 236 -11.64 -5.63 -14.54
CA TYR A 236 -11.21 -6.96 -14.96
C TYR A 236 -11.99 -7.50 -16.17
N ASP A 237 -13.32 -7.48 -16.15
CA ASP A 237 -14.13 -8.05 -17.22
C ASP A 237 -13.92 -7.31 -18.55
N ARG A 238 -13.81 -5.98 -18.51
CA ARG A 238 -13.49 -5.18 -19.71
C ARG A 238 -12.11 -5.53 -20.25
N ILE A 239 -11.11 -5.50 -19.35
CA ILE A 239 -9.73 -5.79 -19.74
C ILE A 239 -9.57 -7.23 -20.22
N ARG A 240 -10.27 -8.19 -19.62
CA ARG A 240 -10.29 -9.58 -20.05
C ARG A 240 -10.78 -9.69 -21.49
N ALA A 241 -11.87 -9.03 -21.84
CA ALA A 241 -12.40 -9.01 -23.19
C ALA A 241 -11.41 -8.41 -24.21
N ASP A 242 -10.70 -7.34 -23.83
CA ASP A 242 -9.69 -6.72 -24.69
C ASP A 242 -8.42 -7.60 -24.81
N TRP A 243 -7.99 -8.21 -23.72
CA TRP A 243 -6.87 -9.16 -23.68
C TRP A 243 -7.07 -10.36 -24.60
N ASP A 244 -8.26 -10.97 -24.55
CA ASP A 244 -8.60 -12.15 -25.35
C ASP A 244 -8.68 -11.87 -26.87
N ARG A 245 -8.81 -10.61 -27.27
CA ARG A 245 -8.75 -10.19 -28.70
C ARG A 245 -7.33 -10.03 -29.22
N THR A 246 -6.32 -10.09 -28.34
CA THR A 246 -4.90 -9.96 -28.71
C THR A 246 -4.19 -11.31 -28.68
N ALA A 247 -2.95 -11.34 -29.17
CA ALA A 247 -2.09 -12.52 -29.08
C ALA A 247 -1.81 -12.96 -27.61
N ALA A 248 -1.95 -12.04 -26.64
CA ALA A 248 -1.80 -12.36 -25.24
C ALA A 248 -2.88 -13.33 -24.73
N GLY A 249 -4.10 -13.27 -25.27
CA GLY A 249 -5.21 -14.13 -24.86
C GLY A 249 -4.98 -15.63 -25.09
N THR A 250 -4.13 -15.99 -26.06
CA THR A 250 -3.79 -17.39 -26.38
C THR A 250 -2.38 -17.78 -25.90
N CYS A 251 -1.59 -16.85 -25.39
CA CYS A 251 -0.23 -17.08 -24.94
C CYS A 251 -0.19 -17.40 -23.44
N GLY A 252 0.09 -18.66 -23.07
CA GLY A 252 0.13 -19.10 -21.66
C GLY A 252 1.15 -18.37 -20.76
N ARG A 253 2.16 -17.71 -21.38
CA ARG A 253 3.14 -16.87 -20.64
C ARG A 253 2.60 -15.50 -20.27
N MET A 254 1.50 -15.05 -20.86
CA MET A 254 0.84 -13.79 -20.60
C MET A 254 -0.41 -14.05 -19.75
N GLN A 255 -0.37 -13.61 -18.49
CA GLN A 255 -1.42 -13.91 -17.50
C GLN A 255 -2.13 -12.64 -17.07
N LEU A 256 -3.45 -12.68 -17.02
CA LEU A 256 -4.32 -11.62 -16.53
C LEU A 256 -5.13 -12.11 -15.33
N VAL A 257 -5.10 -11.36 -14.23
CA VAL A 257 -5.87 -11.62 -13.00
C VAL A 257 -6.63 -10.38 -12.55
N ASP A 258 -7.66 -10.57 -11.74
CA ASP A 258 -8.40 -9.46 -11.12
C ASP A 258 -7.62 -8.84 -9.96
N TYR A 259 -6.93 -9.67 -9.15
CA TYR A 259 -6.16 -9.25 -7.99
C TYR A 259 -5.06 -10.26 -7.66
N ILE A 260 -3.94 -9.80 -7.10
CA ILE A 260 -2.82 -10.64 -6.66
C ILE A 260 -2.89 -10.78 -5.14
N TYR A 261 -3.18 -11.99 -4.66
CA TYR A 261 -3.26 -12.31 -3.23
C TYR A 261 -1.92 -12.80 -2.66
N ASP A 262 -1.06 -13.34 -3.50
CA ASP A 262 0.28 -13.85 -3.21
C ASP A 262 1.39 -12.84 -3.61
N MET A 263 1.13 -11.54 -3.39
CA MET A 263 2.02 -10.46 -3.81
C MET A 263 3.49 -10.65 -3.34
N PRO A 264 3.77 -11.13 -2.10
CA PRO A 264 5.14 -11.38 -1.68
C PRO A 264 5.88 -12.37 -2.58
N ASP A 265 5.26 -13.50 -2.94
CA ASP A 265 5.86 -14.49 -3.86
C ASP A 265 6.09 -13.88 -5.25
N ARG A 266 5.07 -13.19 -5.80
CA ARG A 266 5.17 -12.56 -7.13
C ARG A 266 6.25 -11.48 -7.16
N MET A 267 6.31 -10.64 -6.13
CA MET A 267 7.31 -9.58 -6.01
C MET A 267 8.71 -10.18 -5.85
N ALA A 268 8.89 -11.22 -5.00
CA ALA A 268 10.18 -11.89 -4.82
C ALA A 268 10.67 -12.53 -6.12
N ALA A 269 9.77 -13.15 -6.91
CA ALA A 269 10.10 -13.81 -8.18
C ALA A 269 10.38 -12.84 -9.34
N ALA A 270 9.83 -11.63 -9.32
CA ALA A 270 9.89 -10.68 -10.43
C ALA A 270 11.31 -10.19 -10.75
N ASP A 271 11.58 -9.97 -12.03
CA ASP A 271 12.79 -9.33 -12.56
C ASP A 271 12.55 -7.85 -12.92
N LEU A 272 11.31 -7.52 -13.26
CA LEU A 272 10.87 -6.16 -13.59
C LEU A 272 9.44 -5.96 -13.07
N VAL A 273 9.18 -4.82 -12.46
CA VAL A 273 7.86 -4.48 -11.95
C VAL A 273 7.34 -3.22 -12.64
N ILE A 274 6.07 -3.26 -13.07
CA ILE A 274 5.34 -2.12 -13.60
C ILE A 274 4.24 -1.79 -12.60
N SER A 275 4.27 -0.60 -12.00
CA SER A 275 3.27 -0.26 -10.97
C SER A 275 3.00 1.23 -10.86
N ARG A 276 1.94 1.57 -10.13
CA ARG A 276 1.76 2.92 -9.59
C ARG A 276 2.86 3.23 -8.56
N ALA A 277 3.19 4.51 -8.41
CA ALA A 277 4.19 4.98 -7.44
C ALA A 277 3.59 5.30 -6.07
N GLY A 278 2.72 4.42 -5.55
CA GLY A 278 2.20 4.51 -4.18
C GLY A 278 3.29 4.25 -3.15
N ALA A 279 3.21 4.87 -1.98
CA ALA A 279 4.25 4.74 -0.94
C ALA A 279 4.50 3.29 -0.51
N MET A 280 3.44 2.47 -0.38
CA MET A 280 3.58 1.04 -0.07
C MET A 280 4.29 0.29 -1.19
N SER A 281 3.87 0.48 -2.46
CA SER A 281 4.52 -0.18 -3.61
C SER A 281 6.01 0.20 -3.72
N VAL A 282 6.35 1.47 -3.49
CA VAL A 282 7.77 1.92 -3.45
C VAL A 282 8.54 1.21 -2.35
N SER A 283 7.96 1.07 -1.15
CA SER A 283 8.61 0.37 -0.04
C SER A 283 8.75 -1.14 -0.30
N GLU A 284 7.75 -1.77 -0.92
CA GLU A 284 7.79 -3.18 -1.35
C GLU A 284 8.89 -3.42 -2.39
N LEU A 285 8.97 -2.54 -3.41
CA LEU A 285 10.03 -2.56 -4.43
C LEU A 285 11.42 -2.38 -3.81
N ALA A 286 11.55 -1.44 -2.88
CA ALA A 286 12.81 -1.15 -2.21
C ALA A 286 13.27 -2.34 -1.34
N LEU A 287 12.37 -2.91 -0.55
CA LEU A 287 12.70 -4.05 0.31
C LEU A 287 13.13 -5.28 -0.52
N THR A 288 12.45 -5.52 -1.65
CA THR A 288 12.75 -6.66 -2.53
C THR A 288 13.84 -6.36 -3.57
N GLY A 289 14.30 -5.11 -3.70
CA GLY A 289 15.35 -4.70 -4.62
C GLY A 289 14.97 -4.89 -6.08
N LYS A 290 13.76 -4.47 -6.49
CA LYS A 290 13.25 -4.70 -7.83
C LYS A 290 13.45 -3.50 -8.76
N ALA A 291 13.89 -3.78 -9.98
CA ALA A 291 13.83 -2.80 -11.06
C ALA A 291 12.36 -2.46 -11.34
N ALA A 292 12.06 -1.17 -11.53
CA ALA A 292 10.68 -0.73 -11.65
C ALA A 292 10.47 0.33 -12.74
N VAL A 293 9.36 0.17 -13.48
CA VAL A 293 8.73 1.22 -14.28
C VAL A 293 7.52 1.74 -13.49
N LEU A 294 7.62 2.98 -13.05
CA LEU A 294 6.61 3.63 -12.23
C LEU A 294 5.70 4.49 -13.08
N ILE A 295 4.38 4.30 -12.95
CA ILE A 295 3.36 5.08 -13.66
C ILE A 295 2.56 5.84 -12.62
N PRO A 296 2.97 7.06 -12.23
CA PRO A 296 2.28 7.83 -11.19
C PRO A 296 0.86 8.20 -11.62
N SER A 297 -0.09 8.09 -10.68
CA SER A 297 -1.46 8.55 -10.91
C SER A 297 -1.53 10.07 -10.87
N PRO A 298 -2.10 10.75 -11.89
CA PRO A 298 -2.29 12.20 -11.87
C PRO A 298 -3.46 12.64 -10.97
N TYR A 299 -4.32 11.70 -10.55
CA TYR A 299 -5.56 12.00 -9.82
C TYR A 299 -5.40 12.00 -8.30
N VAL A 300 -4.18 11.86 -7.80
CA VAL A 300 -3.89 11.87 -6.37
C VAL A 300 -3.56 13.28 -5.86
N ALA A 301 -3.83 13.52 -4.57
CA ALA A 301 -3.59 14.82 -3.96
C ALA A 301 -2.12 15.26 -4.13
N GLU A 302 -1.92 16.53 -4.55
CA GLU A 302 -0.61 17.17 -4.67
C GLU A 302 0.44 16.37 -5.47
N GLN A 303 -0.01 15.50 -6.38
CA GLN A 303 0.86 14.66 -7.22
C GLN A 303 1.88 13.84 -6.42
N HIS A 304 1.52 13.38 -5.22
CA HIS A 304 2.47 12.67 -4.35
C HIS A 304 3.08 11.42 -5.00
N GLN A 305 2.36 10.73 -5.92
CA GLN A 305 2.93 9.59 -6.64
C GLN A 305 4.01 10.03 -7.63
N LEU A 306 3.84 11.16 -8.31
CA LEU A 306 4.89 11.69 -9.19
C LEU A 306 6.14 12.04 -8.37
N LYS A 307 5.98 12.66 -7.20
CA LYS A 307 7.10 12.95 -6.30
C LYS A 307 7.82 11.69 -5.83
N ASN A 308 7.07 10.64 -5.48
CA ASN A 308 7.64 9.34 -5.13
C ASN A 308 8.43 8.74 -6.30
N ALA A 309 7.86 8.73 -7.52
CA ALA A 309 8.54 8.22 -8.71
C ALA A 309 9.82 9.00 -9.01
N MET A 310 9.76 10.34 -8.98
CA MET A 310 10.93 11.18 -9.25
C MET A 310 12.03 11.04 -8.22
N ALA A 311 11.70 10.77 -6.94
CA ALA A 311 12.72 10.45 -5.93
C ALA A 311 13.54 9.21 -6.34
N LEU A 312 12.89 8.16 -6.86
CA LEU A 312 13.59 6.98 -7.36
C LEU A 312 14.40 7.28 -8.63
N VAL A 313 13.81 8.01 -9.57
CA VAL A 313 14.45 8.37 -10.84
C VAL A 313 15.74 9.17 -10.61
N ASN A 314 15.71 10.15 -9.72
CA ASN A 314 16.85 11.00 -9.38
C ASN A 314 18.04 10.19 -8.81
N GLU A 315 17.77 9.07 -8.15
CA GLU A 315 18.80 8.14 -7.65
C GLU A 315 19.15 7.02 -8.66
N GLY A 316 18.53 7.02 -9.86
CA GLY A 316 18.69 5.95 -10.84
C GLY A 316 18.14 4.59 -10.36
N ALA A 317 17.15 4.64 -9.45
CA ALA A 317 16.52 3.48 -8.80
C ALA A 317 15.18 3.09 -9.44
N GLY A 318 14.78 3.74 -10.52
CA GLY A 318 13.53 3.46 -11.24
C GLY A 318 13.40 4.29 -12.51
N VAL A 319 12.44 3.93 -13.35
CA VAL A 319 12.00 4.70 -14.52
C VAL A 319 10.59 5.23 -14.27
N CYS A 320 10.34 6.49 -14.62
CA CYS A 320 9.01 7.08 -14.57
C CYS A 320 8.43 7.20 -15.98
N VAL A 321 7.21 6.71 -16.16
CA VAL A 321 6.39 6.89 -17.37
C VAL A 321 5.12 7.63 -16.96
N GLU A 322 4.93 8.84 -17.42
CA GLU A 322 3.74 9.61 -17.09
C GLU A 322 2.52 9.07 -17.83
N GLU A 323 1.37 9.01 -17.15
CA GLU A 323 0.15 8.38 -17.67
C GLU A 323 -0.29 8.94 -19.03
N HIS A 324 -0.12 10.25 -19.25
CA HIS A 324 -0.50 10.90 -20.51
C HIS A 324 0.33 10.47 -21.73
N THR A 325 1.53 9.88 -21.53
CA THR A 325 2.41 9.39 -22.61
C THR A 325 2.16 7.92 -22.96
N LEU A 326 1.31 7.22 -22.21
CA LEU A 326 1.02 5.79 -22.45
C LEU A 326 0.46 5.48 -23.84
N PRO A 327 -0.44 6.31 -24.42
CA PRO A 327 -0.95 6.07 -25.78
C PRO A 327 0.14 6.07 -26.86
N GLU A 328 1.26 6.76 -26.64
CA GLU A 328 2.40 6.90 -27.55
C GLU A 328 3.35 5.67 -27.52
N GLY A 329 3.02 4.64 -26.74
CA GLY A 329 3.86 3.43 -26.61
C GLY A 329 5.09 3.61 -25.72
N THR A 330 5.13 4.66 -24.92
CA THR A 330 6.27 4.97 -24.03
C THR A 330 6.55 3.81 -23.05
N LEU A 331 5.49 3.17 -22.52
CA LEU A 331 5.63 2.01 -21.63
C LEU A 331 6.35 0.86 -22.32
N THR A 332 5.89 0.46 -23.52
CA THR A 332 6.48 -0.63 -24.28
C THR A 332 7.96 -0.39 -24.58
N LYS A 333 8.31 0.84 -24.97
CA LYS A 333 9.70 1.22 -25.23
C LYS A 333 10.59 1.06 -23.99
N GLN A 334 10.14 1.58 -22.83
CA GLN A 334 10.90 1.49 -21.59
C GLN A 334 11.04 0.05 -21.07
N VAL A 335 9.96 -0.75 -21.20
CA VAL A 335 10.00 -2.17 -20.80
C VAL A 335 10.91 -2.96 -21.72
N ALA A 336 10.86 -2.77 -23.04
CA ALA A 336 11.75 -3.44 -24.00
C ALA A 336 13.23 -3.13 -23.71
N GLU A 337 13.57 -1.88 -23.41
CA GLU A 337 14.93 -1.46 -23.03
C GLU A 337 15.41 -2.18 -21.76
N LEU A 338 14.54 -2.27 -20.74
CA LEU A 338 14.88 -2.95 -19.49
C LEU A 338 14.94 -4.47 -19.65
N ILE A 339 14.12 -5.07 -20.50
CA ILE A 339 14.20 -6.51 -20.83
C ILE A 339 15.55 -6.82 -21.47
N ALA A 340 16.00 -5.98 -22.40
CA ALA A 340 17.25 -6.17 -23.12
C ALA A 340 18.52 -5.91 -22.29
N SER A 341 18.39 -5.31 -21.08
CA SER A 341 19.54 -4.89 -20.28
C SER A 341 19.48 -5.43 -18.83
N PRO A 342 19.94 -6.68 -18.60
CA PRO A 342 20.01 -7.27 -17.26
C PRO A 342 20.82 -6.43 -16.26
N GLU A 343 21.93 -5.85 -16.72
CA GLU A 343 22.83 -5.02 -15.90
C GLU A 343 22.11 -3.76 -15.41
N LYS A 344 21.31 -3.12 -16.28
CA LYS A 344 20.53 -1.94 -15.91
C LYS A 344 19.47 -2.28 -14.85
N ARG A 345 18.81 -3.44 -14.98
CA ARG A 345 17.86 -3.92 -13.95
C ARG A 345 18.56 -4.21 -12.63
N ALA A 346 19.74 -4.86 -12.66
CA ALA A 346 20.51 -5.18 -11.46
C ALA A 346 20.93 -3.91 -10.70
N VAL A 347 21.54 -2.95 -11.40
CA VAL A 347 21.94 -1.65 -10.80
C VAL A 347 20.75 -0.90 -10.24
N MET A 348 19.62 -0.88 -10.94
CA MET A 348 18.41 -0.23 -10.47
C MET A 348 17.88 -0.90 -9.19
N GLY A 349 17.84 -2.25 -9.15
CA GLY A 349 17.42 -3.03 -7.99
C GLY A 349 18.33 -2.86 -6.77
N GLU A 350 19.64 -2.72 -6.98
CA GLU A 350 20.60 -2.40 -5.91
C GLU A 350 20.38 -1.00 -5.35
N ARG A 351 20.28 0.00 -6.20
CA ARG A 351 20.07 1.40 -5.79
C ARG A 351 18.78 1.61 -5.02
N ILE A 352 17.67 1.00 -5.48
CA ILE A 352 16.39 1.14 -4.75
C ILE A 352 16.47 0.51 -3.37
N ARG A 353 17.17 -0.62 -3.23
CA ARG A 353 17.39 -1.28 -1.95
C ARG A 353 18.25 -0.44 -1.01
N GLU A 354 19.38 0.05 -1.49
CA GLU A 354 20.32 0.84 -0.67
C GLU A 354 19.72 2.16 -0.19
N LYS A 355 19.02 2.87 -1.07
CA LYS A 355 18.55 4.24 -0.80
C LYS A 355 17.19 4.31 -0.11
N PHE A 356 16.30 3.34 -0.37
CA PHE A 356 14.90 3.45 0.01
C PHE A 356 14.40 2.31 0.92
N ALA A 357 15.10 1.18 1.04
CA ALA A 357 14.65 0.11 1.90
C ALA A 357 14.76 0.47 3.39
N CYS A 358 13.78 0.00 4.15
CA CYS A 358 13.75 0.10 5.60
C CYS A 358 13.43 -1.31 6.17
N PRO A 359 14.41 -2.23 6.18
CA PRO A 359 14.17 -3.63 6.53
C PRO A 359 13.78 -3.85 8.00
N ASP A 360 14.15 -2.91 8.86
CA ASP A 360 13.86 -2.91 10.30
C ASP A 360 12.59 -2.12 10.68
N ALA A 361 11.78 -1.69 9.69
CA ALA A 361 10.58 -0.89 9.94
C ALA A 361 9.59 -1.57 10.90
N ASN A 362 9.33 -2.87 10.70
CA ASN A 362 8.41 -3.62 11.57
C ASN A 362 8.89 -3.66 13.02
N GLU A 363 10.20 -3.86 13.25
CA GLU A 363 10.81 -3.87 14.57
C GLU A 363 10.70 -2.50 15.24
N ARG A 364 11.09 -1.45 14.52
CA ARG A 364 10.99 -0.06 15.05
C ARG A 364 9.56 0.30 15.43
N ILE A 365 8.59 -0.06 14.58
CA ILE A 365 7.16 0.16 14.86
C ILE A 365 6.76 -0.60 16.11
N TYR A 366 7.06 -1.91 16.17
CA TYR A 366 6.73 -2.74 17.31
C TYR A 366 7.31 -2.21 18.62
N ASP A 367 8.61 -1.93 18.66
CA ASP A 367 9.30 -1.41 19.86
C ASP A 367 8.71 -0.08 20.32
N SER A 368 8.40 0.81 19.38
CA SER A 368 7.77 2.11 19.67
C SER A 368 6.36 1.94 20.27
N LEU A 369 5.56 0.99 19.75
CA LEU A 369 4.23 0.67 20.27
C LEU A 369 4.30 0.05 21.68
N MET A 370 5.26 -0.86 21.90
CA MET A 370 5.43 -1.52 23.21
C MET A 370 5.94 -0.54 24.27
N SER A 371 6.79 0.42 23.92
CA SER A 371 7.23 1.46 24.84
C SER A 371 6.06 2.34 25.28
N LEU A 372 5.11 2.60 24.39
CA LEU A 372 3.92 3.40 24.68
C LEU A 372 2.98 2.73 25.69
N ILE A 373 2.84 1.38 25.63
CA ILE A 373 2.04 0.61 26.60
C ILE A 373 2.70 0.59 27.97
N LYS A 374 4.04 0.45 28.03
CA LYS A 374 4.80 0.37 29.30
C LYS A 374 4.89 1.69 30.05
N SER A 375 4.73 2.82 29.35
CA SER A 375 4.85 4.15 29.94
C SER A 375 3.55 4.65 30.61
N LYS A 376 2.47 3.90 30.57
CA LYS A 376 1.19 4.12 31.24
C LYS A 376 0.89 3.02 32.26
#